data_662a5d83e02d088705a2aaa25e965ad7
#
_entry.id   662a5d83e02d088705a2aaa25e965ad7
#
_cell.length_a   1.000
_cell.length_b   1.000
_cell.length_c   1.000
_cell.angle_alpha   90.00
_cell.angle_beta   90.00
_cell.angle_gamma   90.00
#
_symmetry.space_group_name_H-M   'P 1'
#
loop_
_entity.id
_entity.type
_entity.pdbx_description
1 polymer ?
#
loop_
_entity_poly.entity_id
_entity_poly.type
_entity_poly.pdbx_seq_one_letter_code
_entity_poly.pdbx_strand_id
1 'polypeptide(L)'
;MDKTLAPPTQPLFEASHLSKRYGDTTVVHDVSFPIAPGECLGVIGPNGAGKTTTIRMCLGHTAPDGGTVQFYAGAAADPLQMPRDALAIKAHLGVVTQFDTLDPDFTCAENLRVFGRYFGIKGAVMDERVPRLLEFAALTHKAHAKPGELSG
;
A
#
# COMPACT_ATOMS: atom_id res chain seq x y z
N MET A 1 11.61 11.23 -33.51
CA MET A 1 12.30 11.58 -32.26
C MET A 1 12.18 10.35 -31.36
N ASP A 2 13.23 9.56 -31.37
CA ASP A 2 13.34 8.31 -30.64
C ASP A 2 13.60 8.68 -29.15
N LYS A 3 12.60 8.46 -28.27
CA LYS A 3 12.81 8.55 -26.84
C LYS A 3 13.54 7.29 -26.43
N THR A 4 14.85 7.33 -26.46
CA THR A 4 15.72 6.35 -25.82
C THR A 4 15.26 6.26 -24.36
N LEU A 5 14.54 5.21 -24.02
CA LEU A 5 14.19 4.87 -22.64
C LEU A 5 15.51 4.72 -21.88
N ALA A 6 15.67 5.55 -20.85
CA ALA A 6 16.76 5.38 -19.90
C ALA A 6 16.75 3.91 -19.38
N PRO A 7 17.94 3.33 -19.10
CA PRO A 7 18.00 1.98 -18.57
C PRO A 7 17.10 1.87 -17.33
N PRO A 8 16.47 0.72 -17.10
CA PRO A 8 15.52 0.56 -16.01
C PRO A 8 16.19 0.96 -14.70
N THR A 9 15.74 2.06 -14.13
CA THR A 9 16.03 2.39 -12.74
C THR A 9 15.61 1.19 -11.90
N GLN A 10 16.43 0.81 -10.93
CA GLN A 10 16.12 -0.26 -9.98
C GLN A 10 14.65 -0.15 -9.54
N PRO A 11 13.87 -1.22 -9.57
CA PRO A 11 12.48 -1.16 -9.17
C PRO A 11 12.38 -0.70 -7.71
N LEU A 12 11.29 -0.02 -7.36
CA LEU A 12 10.97 0.29 -5.97
C LEU A 12 10.43 -0.94 -5.27
N PHE A 13 9.71 -1.75 -6.01
CA PHE A 13 9.04 -2.95 -5.52
C PHE A 13 9.10 -4.04 -6.59
N GLU A 14 9.28 -5.30 -6.19
CA GLU A 14 9.31 -6.43 -7.10
C GLU A 14 8.61 -7.63 -6.49
N ALA A 15 7.68 -8.20 -7.23
CA ALA A 15 7.11 -9.51 -6.99
C ALA A 15 7.69 -10.48 -8.02
N SER A 16 8.25 -11.60 -7.57
CA SER A 16 8.90 -12.57 -8.44
C SER A 16 8.36 -13.97 -8.20
N HIS A 17 7.81 -14.60 -9.24
CA HIS A 17 7.33 -15.98 -9.25
C HIS A 17 6.34 -16.32 -8.13
N LEU A 18 5.45 -15.37 -7.79
CA LEU A 18 4.47 -15.56 -6.73
C LEU A 18 3.50 -16.69 -7.06
N SER A 19 3.37 -17.61 -6.14
CA SER A 19 2.37 -18.67 -6.20
C SER A 19 1.65 -18.83 -4.86
N LYS A 20 0.36 -19.19 -4.93
CA LYS A 20 -0.47 -19.43 -3.74
C LYS A 20 -1.52 -20.50 -3.99
N ARG A 21 -1.61 -21.43 -3.05
CA ARG A 21 -2.58 -22.51 -3.04
C ARG A 21 -3.40 -22.49 -1.76
N TYR A 22 -4.68 -22.79 -1.86
CA TYR A 22 -5.58 -23.01 -0.72
C TYR A 22 -6.24 -24.39 -0.89
N GLY A 23 -5.93 -25.31 0.00
CA GLY A 23 -6.34 -26.71 -0.15
C GLY A 23 -5.81 -27.28 -1.46
N ASP A 24 -6.70 -27.78 -2.30
CA ASP A 24 -6.36 -28.34 -3.61
C ASP A 24 -6.40 -27.34 -4.77
N THR A 25 -6.76 -26.08 -4.49
CA THR A 25 -6.89 -25.06 -5.52
C THR A 25 -5.69 -24.12 -5.50
N THR A 26 -4.96 -24.02 -6.62
CA THR A 26 -3.97 -22.99 -6.84
C THR A 26 -4.69 -21.72 -7.32
N VAL A 27 -4.52 -20.63 -6.58
CA VAL A 27 -5.21 -19.36 -6.81
C VAL A 27 -4.33 -18.33 -7.49
N VAL A 28 -3.02 -18.42 -7.27
CA VAL A 28 -2.02 -17.58 -7.93
C VAL A 28 -0.96 -18.49 -8.53
N HIS A 29 -0.70 -18.30 -9.82
CA HIS A 29 0.22 -19.14 -10.60
C HIS A 29 1.32 -18.26 -11.18
N ASP A 30 2.54 -18.34 -10.64
CA ASP A 30 3.77 -17.77 -11.20
C ASP A 30 3.62 -16.30 -11.63
N VAL A 31 3.14 -15.44 -10.73
CA VAL A 31 2.94 -14.01 -11.02
C VAL A 31 4.20 -13.23 -10.71
N SER A 32 4.71 -12.48 -11.69
CA SER A 32 5.88 -11.61 -11.55
C SER A 32 5.62 -10.24 -12.12
N PHE A 33 6.03 -9.19 -11.40
CA PHE A 33 6.00 -7.81 -11.87
C PHE A 33 6.92 -6.92 -11.02
N PRO A 34 7.63 -5.98 -11.64
CA PRO A 34 8.29 -4.87 -10.95
C PRO A 34 7.34 -3.68 -10.86
N ILE A 35 7.62 -2.74 -9.95
CA ILE A 35 7.06 -1.39 -9.91
C ILE A 35 8.21 -0.41 -9.80
N ALA A 36 8.37 0.45 -10.79
CA ALA A 36 9.38 1.49 -10.81
C ALA A 36 8.96 2.72 -9.96
N PRO A 37 9.90 3.55 -9.49
CA PRO A 37 9.56 4.81 -8.87
C PRO A 37 8.67 5.68 -9.77
N GLY A 38 7.55 6.18 -9.22
CA GLY A 38 6.58 7.00 -9.97
C GLY A 38 5.66 6.23 -10.90
N GLU A 39 5.74 4.90 -10.94
CA GLU A 39 4.87 4.05 -11.74
C GLU A 39 3.54 3.76 -11.02
N CYS A 40 2.47 3.63 -11.81
CA CYS A 40 1.17 3.14 -11.36
C CYS A 40 0.85 1.82 -12.08
N LEU A 41 0.86 0.71 -11.33
CA LEU A 41 0.54 -0.62 -11.85
C LEU A 41 -0.93 -0.97 -11.59
N GLY A 42 -1.67 -1.29 -12.64
CA GLY A 42 -3.05 -1.78 -12.55
C GLY A 42 -3.12 -3.31 -12.56
N VAL A 43 -3.82 -3.91 -11.58
CA VAL A 43 -4.10 -5.35 -11.55
C VAL A 43 -5.54 -5.59 -11.96
N ILE A 44 -5.75 -6.10 -13.16
CA ILE A 44 -7.07 -6.29 -13.78
C ILE A 44 -7.32 -7.79 -14.01
N GLY A 45 -8.58 -8.20 -13.94
CA GLY A 45 -8.99 -9.59 -14.21
C GLY A 45 -10.37 -9.90 -13.62
N PRO A 46 -10.97 -11.04 -13.97
CA PRO A 46 -12.27 -11.47 -13.47
C PRO A 46 -12.24 -11.78 -11.96
N ASN A 47 -13.43 -11.97 -11.37
CA ASN A 47 -13.53 -12.44 -9.98
C ASN A 47 -12.94 -13.84 -9.88
N GLY A 48 -12.22 -14.11 -8.80
CA GLY A 48 -11.50 -15.38 -8.62
C GLY A 48 -10.12 -15.46 -9.28
N ALA A 49 -9.69 -14.48 -10.08
CA ALA A 49 -8.39 -14.50 -10.77
C ALA A 49 -7.16 -14.32 -9.84
N GLY A 50 -7.32 -14.35 -8.54
CA GLY A 50 -6.18 -14.23 -7.60
C GLY A 50 -5.70 -12.81 -7.30
N LYS A 51 -6.33 -11.76 -7.84
CA LYS A 51 -5.93 -10.36 -7.65
C LYS A 51 -5.75 -9.98 -6.18
N THR A 52 -6.79 -10.20 -5.38
CA THR A 52 -6.77 -9.90 -3.94
C THR A 52 -5.70 -10.71 -3.20
N THR A 53 -5.51 -11.97 -3.57
CA THR A 53 -4.48 -12.83 -2.98
C THR A 53 -3.10 -12.32 -3.32
N THR A 54 -2.85 -11.94 -4.58
CA THR A 54 -1.58 -11.34 -5.01
C THR A 54 -1.28 -10.06 -4.24
N ILE A 55 -2.25 -9.13 -4.14
CA ILE A 55 -2.09 -7.91 -3.35
C ILE A 55 -1.82 -8.21 -1.88
N ARG A 56 -2.53 -9.18 -1.28
CA ARG A 56 -2.29 -9.59 0.13
C ARG A 56 -0.89 -10.16 0.34
N MET A 57 -0.34 -10.89 -0.63
CA MET A 57 1.05 -11.36 -0.57
C MET A 57 2.01 -10.18 -0.64
N CYS A 58 1.79 -9.22 -1.54
CA CYS A 58 2.60 -8.01 -1.66
C CYS A 58 2.59 -7.15 -0.37
N LEU A 59 1.46 -7.12 0.34
CA LEU A 59 1.31 -6.40 1.60
C LEU A 59 1.78 -7.21 2.83
N GLY A 60 2.21 -8.45 2.64
CA GLY A 60 2.61 -9.34 3.73
C GLY A 60 1.45 -9.76 4.65
N HIS A 61 0.21 -9.74 4.16
CA HIS A 61 -0.97 -10.26 4.87
C HIS A 61 -1.16 -11.76 4.65
N THR A 62 -0.52 -12.31 3.63
CA THR A 62 -0.54 -13.74 3.29
C THR A 62 0.86 -14.11 2.81
N ALA A 63 1.43 -15.17 3.35
CA ALA A 63 2.70 -15.69 2.86
C ALA A 63 2.48 -16.39 1.52
N PRO A 64 3.32 -16.14 0.50
CA PRO A 64 3.32 -16.94 -0.72
C PRO A 64 3.80 -18.37 -0.42
N ASP A 65 3.38 -19.33 -1.21
CA ASP A 65 3.90 -20.71 -1.16
C ASP A 65 5.14 -20.85 -2.05
N GLY A 66 5.32 -19.97 -3.02
CA GLY A 66 6.52 -19.82 -3.84
C GLY A 66 6.72 -18.39 -4.28
N GLY A 67 7.95 -18.07 -4.67
CA GLY A 67 8.33 -16.73 -5.09
C GLY A 67 8.72 -15.81 -3.94
N THR A 68 9.02 -14.55 -4.29
CA THR A 68 9.51 -13.53 -3.35
C THR A 68 8.85 -12.19 -3.60
N VAL A 69 8.77 -11.37 -2.54
CA VAL A 69 8.38 -9.96 -2.61
C VAL A 69 9.50 -9.14 -2.02
N GLN A 70 10.05 -8.22 -2.81
CA GLN A 70 11.18 -7.38 -2.44
C GLN A 70 10.81 -5.90 -2.54
N PHE A 71 11.36 -5.11 -1.62
CA PHE A 71 11.24 -3.67 -1.59
C PHE A 71 12.63 -3.04 -1.52
N TYR A 72 12.89 -2.09 -2.41
CA TYR A 72 14.18 -1.43 -2.56
C TYR A 72 14.09 -0.02 -1.97
N ALA A 73 14.57 0.16 -0.75
CA ALA A 73 14.50 1.43 0.00
C ALA A 73 15.58 2.46 -0.40
N GLY A 74 16.25 2.26 -1.54
CA GLY A 74 17.31 3.14 -2.06
C GLY A 74 18.39 2.37 -2.80
N ALA A 75 19.21 3.07 -3.57
CA ALA A 75 20.16 2.49 -4.54
C ALA A 75 21.34 1.71 -3.93
N ALA A 76 21.56 1.75 -2.61
CA ALA A 76 22.73 1.18 -1.95
C ALA A 76 22.40 0.17 -0.84
N ALA A 77 21.13 -0.11 -0.59
CA ALA A 77 20.72 -1.05 0.46
C ALA A 77 20.32 -2.41 -0.14
N ASP A 78 20.61 -3.49 0.57
CA ASP A 78 20.03 -4.78 0.26
C ASP A 78 18.51 -4.68 0.28
N PRO A 79 17.80 -5.36 -0.64
CA PRO A 79 16.36 -5.32 -0.67
C PRO A 79 15.75 -5.90 0.61
N LEU A 80 14.76 -5.19 1.15
CA LEU A 80 13.90 -5.73 2.20
C LEU A 80 12.97 -6.78 1.59
N GLN A 81 12.75 -7.90 2.29
CA GLN A 81 11.99 -9.04 1.78
C GLN A 81 10.82 -9.40 2.69
N MET A 82 9.64 -9.60 2.10
CA MET A 82 8.50 -10.21 2.79
C MET A 82 8.70 -11.73 2.95
N PRO A 83 8.29 -12.33 4.06
CA PRO A 83 7.71 -11.68 5.25
C PRO A 83 8.77 -11.23 6.28
N ARG A 84 10.06 -11.54 6.05
CA ARG A 84 11.14 -11.31 7.01
C ARG A 84 11.20 -9.86 7.51
N ASP A 85 11.12 -8.91 6.60
CA ASP A 85 11.29 -7.48 6.89
C ASP A 85 9.95 -6.72 6.85
N ALA A 86 8.83 -7.42 7.12
CA ALA A 86 7.48 -6.89 6.94
C ALA A 86 7.23 -5.56 7.67
N LEU A 87 7.74 -5.39 8.89
CA LEU A 87 7.57 -4.14 9.65
C LEU A 87 8.30 -2.97 8.98
N ALA A 88 9.52 -3.19 8.53
CA ALA A 88 10.29 -2.17 7.84
C ALA A 88 9.63 -1.78 6.51
N ILE A 89 9.16 -2.75 5.74
CA ILE A 89 8.47 -2.50 4.48
C ILE A 89 7.14 -1.75 4.73
N LYS A 90 6.33 -2.18 5.70
CA LYS A 90 5.04 -1.55 6.02
C LYS A 90 5.17 -0.09 6.48
N ALA A 91 6.30 0.30 7.07
CA ALA A 91 6.57 1.69 7.40
C ALA A 91 6.67 2.61 6.17
N HIS A 92 6.90 2.04 4.98
CA HIS A 92 6.98 2.76 3.70
C HIS A 92 5.73 2.56 2.81
N LEU A 93 4.77 1.74 3.25
CA LEU A 93 3.55 1.47 2.49
C LEU A 93 2.35 2.20 3.05
N GLY A 94 1.59 2.86 2.18
CA GLY A 94 0.23 3.30 2.44
C GLY A 94 -0.77 2.35 1.77
N VAL A 95 -1.84 2.00 2.46
CA VAL A 95 -2.89 1.12 1.93
C VAL A 95 -4.23 1.81 2.02
N VAL A 96 -4.91 1.92 0.87
CA VAL A 96 -6.32 2.32 0.82
C VAL A 96 -7.14 1.06 0.59
N THR A 97 -8.01 0.75 1.54
CA THR A 97 -8.83 -0.46 1.51
C THR A 97 -10.15 -0.21 0.78
N GLN A 98 -10.79 -1.29 0.32
CA GLN A 98 -12.10 -1.22 -0.33
C GLN A 98 -13.22 -0.83 0.65
N PHE A 99 -13.06 -1.14 1.92
CA PHE A 99 -14.02 -0.82 2.98
C PHE A 99 -13.44 0.26 3.88
N ASP A 100 -14.31 1.06 4.47
CA ASP A 100 -13.92 2.08 5.44
C ASP A 100 -13.18 1.44 6.61
N THR A 101 -12.01 1.98 6.91
CA THR A 101 -11.19 1.61 8.07
C THR A 101 -11.14 2.76 9.09
N LEU A 102 -11.94 3.79 8.85
CA LEU A 102 -12.08 4.92 9.76
C LEU A 102 -12.92 4.52 10.97
N ASP A 103 -12.55 5.02 12.13
CA ASP A 103 -13.35 4.87 13.34
C ASP A 103 -14.57 5.79 13.25
N PRO A 104 -15.80 5.25 13.29
CA PRO A 104 -17.02 6.04 13.14
C PRO A 104 -17.28 6.97 14.33
N ASP A 105 -16.64 6.75 15.47
CA ASP A 105 -16.79 7.60 16.66
C ASP A 105 -15.90 8.83 16.64
N PHE A 106 -14.84 8.82 15.84
CA PHE A 106 -13.93 9.95 15.66
C PHE A 106 -14.34 10.83 14.48
N THR A 107 -14.05 12.11 14.60
CA THR A 107 -14.13 13.07 13.50
C THR A 107 -13.08 12.77 12.41
N CYS A 108 -13.21 13.39 11.24
CA CYS A 108 -12.22 13.27 10.17
C CYS A 108 -10.81 13.66 10.64
N ALA A 109 -10.70 14.78 11.36
CA ALA A 109 -9.41 15.25 11.89
C ALA A 109 -8.83 14.30 12.95
N GLU A 110 -9.66 13.74 13.83
CA GLU A 110 -9.23 12.77 14.84
C GLU A 110 -8.76 11.45 14.22
N ASN A 111 -9.49 10.94 13.24
CA ASN A 111 -9.06 9.76 12.48
C ASN A 111 -7.67 9.96 11.90
N LEU A 112 -7.41 11.08 11.22
CA LEU A 112 -6.08 11.39 10.67
C LEU A 112 -4.99 11.41 11.76
N ARG A 113 -5.30 11.94 12.95
CA ARG A 113 -4.36 11.96 14.10
C ARG A 113 -4.09 10.55 14.63
N VAL A 114 -5.13 9.71 14.74
CA VAL A 114 -5.00 8.32 15.17
C VAL A 114 -4.14 7.52 14.20
N PHE A 115 -4.40 7.64 12.89
CA PHE A 115 -3.55 7.02 11.87
C PHE A 115 -2.10 7.51 11.95
N GLY A 116 -1.87 8.80 12.12
CA GLY A 116 -0.53 9.33 12.31
C GLY A 116 0.22 8.69 13.49
N ARG A 117 -0.48 8.41 14.60
CA ARG A 117 0.11 7.72 15.77
C ARG A 117 0.53 6.29 15.47
N TYR A 118 -0.23 5.55 14.65
CA TYR A 118 0.17 4.18 14.23
C TYR A 118 1.51 4.18 13.47
N PHE A 119 1.82 5.27 12.75
CA PHE A 119 3.11 5.46 12.08
C PHE A 119 4.16 6.19 12.95
N GLY A 120 3.90 6.36 14.24
CA GLY A 120 4.83 7.02 15.16
C GLY A 120 5.03 8.52 14.91
N ILE A 121 4.13 9.17 14.17
CA ILE A 121 4.23 10.60 13.86
C ILE A 121 3.86 11.41 15.10
N LYS A 122 4.78 12.32 15.49
CA LYS A 122 4.59 13.18 16.67
C LYS A 122 3.41 14.14 16.50
N GLY A 123 2.72 14.47 17.60
CA GLY A 123 1.54 15.33 17.60
C GLY A 123 1.78 16.69 16.93
N ALA A 124 2.87 17.37 17.24
CA ALA A 124 3.23 18.65 16.61
C ALA A 124 3.34 18.58 15.08
N VAL A 125 3.85 17.46 14.53
CA VAL A 125 3.89 17.22 13.07
C VAL A 125 2.49 16.99 12.52
N MET A 126 1.62 16.32 13.28
CA MET A 126 0.23 16.11 12.89
C MET A 126 -0.58 17.42 12.92
N ASP A 127 -0.24 18.37 13.79
CA ASP A 127 -0.92 19.67 13.83
C ASP A 127 -0.73 20.47 12.52
N GLU A 128 0.41 20.28 11.84
CA GLU A 128 0.64 20.84 10.51
C GLU A 128 0.05 19.98 9.38
N ARG A 129 0.12 18.66 9.51
CA ARG A 129 -0.27 17.73 8.42
C ARG A 129 -1.78 17.59 8.28
N VAL A 130 -2.53 17.53 9.39
CA VAL A 130 -3.97 17.31 9.35
C VAL A 130 -4.70 18.38 8.53
N PRO A 131 -4.47 19.69 8.70
CA PRO A 131 -5.10 20.71 7.86
C PRO A 131 -4.79 20.53 6.37
N ARG A 132 -3.52 20.21 6.02
CA ARG A 132 -3.10 19.99 4.63
C ARG A 132 -3.74 18.75 4.00
N LEU A 133 -3.89 17.67 4.77
CA LEU A 133 -4.57 16.45 4.31
C LEU A 133 -6.07 16.67 4.10
N LEU A 134 -6.71 17.42 4.98
CA LEU A 134 -8.12 17.80 4.82
C LEU A 134 -8.33 18.73 3.61
N GLU A 135 -7.42 19.67 3.37
CA GLU A 135 -7.43 20.51 2.19
C GLU A 135 -7.25 19.68 0.91
N PHE A 136 -6.26 18.78 0.89
CA PHE A 136 -6.02 17.88 -0.24
C PHE A 136 -7.25 17.02 -0.57
N ALA A 137 -7.98 16.56 0.45
CA ALA A 137 -9.21 15.78 0.30
C ALA A 137 -10.46 16.64 0.06
N ALA A 138 -10.34 17.98 -0.01
CA ALA A 138 -11.46 18.94 -0.07
C ALA A 138 -12.43 18.84 1.13
N LEU A 139 -11.94 18.38 2.29
CA LEU A 139 -12.71 18.13 3.52
C LEU A 139 -12.43 19.14 4.64
N THR A 140 -11.80 20.28 4.37
CA THR A 140 -11.49 21.30 5.39
C THR A 140 -12.74 21.72 6.17
N HIS A 141 -13.86 21.93 5.48
CA HIS A 141 -15.14 22.31 6.09
C HIS A 141 -15.82 21.16 6.85
N LYS A 142 -15.33 19.93 6.72
CA LYS A 142 -15.81 18.70 7.37
C LYS A 142 -14.82 18.15 8.40
N ALA A 143 -13.84 18.93 8.81
CA ALA A 143 -12.80 18.49 9.75
C ALA A 143 -13.37 17.88 11.03
N HIS A 144 -14.45 18.42 11.53
CA HIS A 144 -15.14 18.01 12.77
C HIS A 144 -16.35 17.09 12.52
N ALA A 145 -16.67 16.77 11.27
CA ALA A 145 -17.70 15.81 10.94
C ALA A 145 -17.21 14.37 11.15
N LYS A 146 -18.10 13.46 11.48
CA LYS A 146 -17.83 12.03 11.53
C LYS A 146 -17.86 11.42 10.11
N PRO A 147 -17.15 10.29 9.87
CA PRO A 147 -17.13 9.65 8.55
C PRO A 147 -18.54 9.39 7.97
N GLY A 148 -19.47 8.93 8.79
CA GLY A 148 -20.85 8.66 8.36
C GLY A 148 -21.67 9.90 7.95
N GLU A 149 -21.17 11.11 8.21
CA GLU A 149 -21.78 12.39 7.80
C GLU A 149 -21.20 12.91 6.47
N LEU A 150 -20.26 12.18 5.88
CA LEU A 150 -19.72 12.47 4.57
C LEU A 150 -20.62 11.81 3.51
N SER A 151 -21.12 12.62 2.58
CA SER A 151 -21.71 12.08 1.35
C SER A 151 -20.58 11.48 0.51
N GLY A 152 -20.73 10.22 0.12
CA GLY A 152 -19.78 9.53 -0.77
C GLY A 152 -19.68 10.20 -2.14
#